data_f461375d7e64d4fe7ef749d55bb512d0
#
_entry.id   f461375d7e64d4fe7ef749d55bb512d0
#
_cell.length_a   1.000
_cell.length_b   1.000
_cell.length_c   1.000
_cell.angle_alpha   90.00
_cell.angle_beta   90.00
_cell.angle_gamma   90.00
#
_symmetry.space_group_name_H-M   'P 1'
#
loop_
_entity.id
_entity.type
_entity.pdbx_description
1 polymer ?
#
loop_
_entity_poly.entity_id
_entity_poly.type
_entity_poly.pdbx_seq_one_letter_code
_entity_poly.pdbx_strand_id
1 'polypeptide(L)'
;HNEYYGALGVGSNNTLGSHPTFIRWAIRLRQLRLTQWLDSLKSHLSPQKEFSDNLMKYVVKEQVIPYKSKLFQQGLEQFQNNMKLVLNLFKKHQIPVFFSTVGVNLKDLKPFKSISSDEHSADEYYQLAQEQLQAQDSIAAYTSFSRARDLDALRFRASKEINEIIRELA
;
A
#
# COMPACT_ATOMS: atom_id res chain seq x y z
N HIS A 1 1.28 0.28 -1.52
CA HIS A 1 1.54 1.53 -0.76
C HIS A 1 0.37 2.52 -0.92
N ASN A 2 -0.01 2.89 -2.13
CA ASN A 2 -1.09 3.86 -2.38
C ASN A 2 -2.47 3.38 -1.89
N GLU A 3 -2.73 2.10 -1.90
CA GLU A 3 -3.96 1.47 -1.42
C GLU A 3 -4.14 1.65 0.08
N TYR A 4 -3.03 1.82 0.83
CA TYR A 4 -3.06 2.04 2.27
C TYR A 4 -2.94 3.53 2.63
N TYR A 5 -1.94 4.22 2.11
CA TYR A 5 -1.54 5.56 2.53
C TYR A 5 -1.79 6.66 1.50
N GLY A 6 -2.24 6.30 0.31
CA GLY A 6 -2.61 7.28 -0.72
C GLY A 6 -3.82 8.11 -0.32
N ALA A 7 -4.04 9.24 -0.99
CA ALA A 7 -5.18 10.12 -0.73
C ALA A 7 -6.55 9.42 -0.88
N LEU A 8 -6.60 8.31 -1.61
CA LEU A 8 -7.77 7.45 -1.82
C LEU A 8 -7.54 6.04 -1.23
N GLY A 9 -6.51 5.86 -0.42
CA GLY A 9 -6.21 4.60 0.25
C GLY A 9 -7.17 4.32 1.40
N VAL A 10 -7.33 3.04 1.74
CA VAL A 10 -8.25 2.60 2.81
C VAL A 10 -7.89 3.14 4.18
N GLY A 11 -6.64 3.53 4.40
CA GLY A 11 -6.15 4.16 5.63
C GLY A 11 -6.22 5.68 5.60
N SER A 12 -6.73 6.31 4.53
CA SER A 12 -6.87 7.76 4.51
C SER A 12 -8.05 8.19 5.38
N ASN A 13 -7.93 9.34 6.06
CA ASN A 13 -9.02 9.94 6.83
C ASN A 13 -10.22 10.38 5.94
N ASN A 14 -10.11 10.20 4.65
CA ASN A 14 -11.14 10.52 3.67
C ASN A 14 -12.07 9.31 3.51
N THR A 15 -13.11 9.22 4.33
CA THR A 15 -14.12 8.15 4.31
C THR A 15 -14.82 7.98 2.96
N LEU A 16 -14.75 8.99 2.08
CA LEU A 16 -15.29 8.96 0.72
C LEU A 16 -14.39 8.19 -0.27
N GLY A 17 -13.11 7.94 0.08
CA GLY A 17 -12.14 7.25 -0.76
C GLY A 17 -12.34 5.74 -0.88
N SER A 18 -13.20 5.14 -0.06
CA SER A 18 -13.41 3.68 -0.03
C SER A 18 -14.40 3.16 -1.11
N HIS A 19 -15.15 4.05 -1.79
CA HIS A 19 -16.13 3.64 -2.80
C HIS A 19 -15.66 3.95 -4.22
N PRO A 20 -15.33 2.93 -5.04
CA PRO A 20 -14.82 3.12 -6.41
C PRO A 20 -15.77 3.92 -7.33
N THR A 21 -17.07 3.75 -7.14
CA THR A 21 -18.10 4.48 -7.91
C THR A 21 -18.10 5.97 -7.60
N PHE A 22 -17.96 6.33 -6.32
CA PHE A 22 -17.90 7.73 -5.88
C PHE A 22 -16.61 8.42 -6.37
N ILE A 23 -15.48 7.72 -6.33
CA ILE A 23 -14.20 8.23 -6.86
C ILE A 23 -14.33 8.55 -8.35
N ARG A 24 -14.91 7.64 -9.15
CA ARG A 24 -15.11 7.87 -10.59
C ARG A 24 -16.02 9.05 -10.86
N TRP A 25 -17.06 9.22 -10.08
CA TRP A 25 -17.98 10.36 -10.19
C TRP A 25 -17.28 11.67 -9.82
N ALA A 26 -16.51 11.68 -8.72
CA ALA A 26 -15.72 12.82 -8.30
C ALA A 26 -14.66 13.24 -9.34
N ILE A 27 -13.96 12.24 -9.96
CA ILE A 27 -13.00 12.50 -11.04
C ILE A 27 -13.70 13.10 -12.26
N ARG A 28 -14.87 12.57 -12.66
CA ARG A 28 -15.65 13.13 -13.78
C ARG A 28 -16.14 14.55 -13.50
N LEU A 29 -16.60 14.82 -12.28
CA LEU A 29 -16.98 16.17 -11.89
C LEU A 29 -15.81 17.14 -11.93
N ARG A 30 -14.61 16.71 -11.50
CA ARG A 30 -13.41 17.55 -11.57
C ARG A 30 -12.98 17.91 -13.00
N GLN A 31 -13.43 17.20 -14.00
CA GLN A 31 -13.20 17.53 -15.41
C GLN A 31 -14.12 18.65 -15.91
N LEU A 32 -15.19 18.98 -15.18
CA LEU A 32 -16.07 20.08 -15.54
C LEU A 32 -15.42 21.41 -15.19
N ARG A 33 -15.48 22.37 -16.12
CA ARG A 33 -14.91 23.73 -15.91
C ARG A 33 -15.49 24.45 -14.69
N LEU A 34 -16.75 24.18 -14.35
CA LEU A 34 -17.42 24.72 -13.16
C LEU A 34 -16.76 24.31 -11.85
N THR A 35 -16.35 23.04 -11.72
CA THR A 35 -15.67 22.56 -10.50
C THR A 35 -14.26 23.13 -10.41
N GLN A 36 -13.56 23.27 -11.53
CA GLN A 36 -12.25 23.92 -11.58
C GLN A 36 -12.32 25.40 -11.18
N TRP A 37 -13.37 26.09 -11.61
CA TRP A 37 -13.63 27.47 -11.21
C TRP A 37 -13.93 27.58 -9.71
N LEU A 38 -14.77 26.70 -9.16
CA LEU A 38 -15.05 26.62 -7.73
C LEU A 38 -13.81 26.31 -6.88
N ASP A 39 -12.96 25.39 -7.35
CA ASP A 39 -11.69 25.06 -6.69
C ASP A 39 -10.72 26.25 -6.73
N SER A 40 -10.68 27.01 -7.84
CA SER A 40 -9.91 28.24 -7.94
C SER A 40 -10.41 29.32 -6.96
N LEU A 41 -11.72 29.47 -6.83
CA LEU A 41 -12.32 30.43 -5.88
C LEU A 41 -12.00 30.04 -4.43
N LYS A 42 -12.09 28.75 -4.12
CA LYS A 42 -11.74 28.19 -2.80
C LYS A 42 -10.26 28.37 -2.46
N SER A 43 -9.37 28.19 -3.43
CA SER A 43 -7.92 28.37 -3.22
C SER A 43 -7.53 29.82 -2.92
N HIS A 44 -8.32 30.79 -3.43
CA HIS A 44 -8.12 32.21 -3.12
C HIS A 44 -8.63 32.60 -1.73
N LEU A 45 -9.55 31.83 -1.17
CA LEU A 45 -10.18 32.10 0.13
C LEU A 45 -9.57 31.30 1.29
N SER A 46 -8.78 30.27 1.00
CA SER A 46 -8.12 29.45 2.03
C SER A 46 -6.61 29.69 1.99
N PRO A 47 -5.98 30.06 3.12
CA PRO A 47 -4.53 30.15 3.16
C PRO A 47 -3.94 28.78 2.81
N GLN A 48 -3.03 28.74 1.83
CA GLN A 48 -2.26 27.55 1.51
C GLN A 48 -1.49 27.13 2.77
N LYS A 49 -1.88 25.99 3.35
CA LYS A 49 -1.01 25.33 4.30
C LYS A 49 0.18 24.83 3.49
N GLU A 50 1.34 25.44 3.73
CA GLU A 50 2.61 24.89 3.25
C GLU A 50 2.70 23.44 3.72
N PHE A 51 2.65 22.52 2.78
CA PHE A 51 3.00 21.13 2.99
C PHE A 51 4.53 21.05 3.13
N SER A 52 5.00 21.33 4.34
CA SER A 52 6.41 21.16 4.66
C SER A 52 6.79 19.67 4.71
N ASP A 53 8.08 19.39 4.61
CA ASP A 53 8.82 18.11 4.52
C ASP A 53 8.37 16.95 5.45
N ASN A 54 7.37 17.15 6.29
CA ASN A 54 6.96 16.22 7.33
C ASN A 54 5.77 15.31 6.96
N LEU A 55 5.25 15.37 5.72
CA LEU A 55 4.08 14.57 5.34
C LEU A 55 4.32 13.07 5.53
N MET A 56 5.49 12.57 5.15
CA MET A 56 5.86 11.17 5.34
C MET A 56 6.00 10.81 6.83
N LYS A 57 6.54 11.71 7.64
CA LYS A 57 6.62 11.51 9.10
C LYS A 57 5.24 11.51 9.75
N TYR A 58 4.31 12.32 9.25
CA TYR A 58 2.94 12.38 9.75
C TYR A 58 2.16 11.10 9.39
N VAL A 59 2.27 10.65 8.14
CA VAL A 59 1.67 9.39 7.66
C VAL A 59 2.24 8.19 8.41
N VAL A 60 3.55 8.17 8.66
CA VAL A 60 4.25 7.10 9.39
C VAL A 60 3.86 7.05 10.87
N LYS A 61 3.54 8.19 11.48
CA LYS A 61 3.29 8.27 12.93
C LYS A 61 1.89 7.79 13.33
N GLU A 62 0.91 7.86 12.43
CA GLU A 62 -0.50 7.63 12.78
C GLU A 62 -1.16 6.42 12.13
N GLN A 63 -0.52 5.75 11.16
CA GLN A 63 -1.20 4.68 10.43
C GLN A 63 -0.43 3.35 10.46
N VAL A 64 -0.51 2.72 11.59
CA VAL A 64 -0.05 1.34 11.77
C VAL A 64 -1.15 0.39 11.26
N ILE A 65 -0.81 -0.47 10.29
CA ILE A 65 -1.74 -1.45 9.71
C ILE A 65 -1.22 -2.86 10.03
N PRO A 66 -1.73 -3.49 11.08
CA PRO A 66 -1.31 -4.84 11.45
C PRO A 66 -1.57 -5.85 10.32
N TYR A 67 -0.70 -6.84 10.23
CA TYR A 67 -0.86 -7.94 9.29
C TYR A 67 -2.19 -8.67 9.53
N LYS A 68 -2.90 -9.01 8.45
CA LYS A 68 -4.23 -9.65 8.47
C LYS A 68 -5.34 -8.83 9.16
N SER A 69 -5.10 -7.59 9.54
CA SER A 69 -6.16 -6.72 10.05
C SER A 69 -7.23 -6.46 8.98
N LYS A 70 -8.41 -6.00 9.40
CA LYS A 70 -9.49 -5.63 8.47
C LYS A 70 -9.01 -4.59 7.46
N LEU A 71 -8.24 -3.59 7.90
CA LEU A 71 -7.70 -2.55 7.04
C LEU A 71 -6.68 -3.12 6.03
N PHE A 72 -5.86 -4.09 6.46
CA PHE A 72 -4.95 -4.81 5.58
C PHE A 72 -5.72 -5.53 4.46
N GLN A 73 -6.78 -6.27 4.80
CA GLN A 73 -7.60 -6.99 3.82
C GLN A 73 -8.29 -6.03 2.84
N GLN A 74 -8.87 -4.94 3.34
CA GLN A 74 -9.47 -3.91 2.48
C GLN A 74 -8.48 -3.32 1.48
N GLY A 75 -7.21 -3.13 1.88
CA GLY A 75 -6.15 -2.67 0.97
C GLY A 75 -5.85 -3.69 -0.14
N LEU A 76 -5.81 -4.97 0.19
CA LEU A 76 -5.64 -6.05 -0.81
C LEU A 76 -6.82 -6.11 -1.78
N GLU A 77 -8.04 -6.04 -1.27
CA GLU A 77 -9.26 -6.02 -2.10
C GLU A 77 -9.28 -4.80 -3.03
N GLN A 78 -8.92 -3.62 -2.51
CA GLN A 78 -8.81 -2.41 -3.32
C GLN A 78 -7.77 -2.58 -4.43
N PHE A 79 -6.59 -3.11 -4.11
CA PHE A 79 -5.55 -3.39 -5.08
C PHE A 79 -6.04 -4.34 -6.17
N GLN A 80 -6.61 -5.49 -5.79
CA GLN A 80 -7.14 -6.48 -6.74
C GLN A 80 -8.21 -5.87 -7.65
N ASN A 81 -9.14 -5.12 -7.09
CA ASN A 81 -10.21 -4.49 -7.86
C ASN A 81 -9.68 -3.44 -8.84
N ASN A 82 -8.71 -2.62 -8.42
CA ASN A 82 -8.08 -1.63 -9.27
C ASN A 82 -7.34 -2.31 -10.44
N MET A 83 -6.59 -3.37 -10.16
CA MET A 83 -5.88 -4.14 -11.18
C MET A 83 -6.84 -4.78 -12.18
N LYS A 84 -7.93 -5.42 -11.71
CA LYS A 84 -8.98 -5.98 -12.59
C LYS A 84 -9.58 -4.92 -13.53
N LEU A 85 -9.82 -3.71 -13.02
CA LEU A 85 -10.34 -2.61 -13.83
C LEU A 85 -9.37 -2.18 -14.93
N VAL A 86 -8.09 -2.05 -14.58
CA VAL A 86 -7.03 -1.71 -15.55
C VAL A 86 -6.91 -2.79 -16.61
N LEU A 87 -6.88 -4.07 -16.20
CA LEU A 87 -6.80 -5.20 -17.12
C LEU A 87 -8.00 -5.27 -18.07
N ASN A 88 -9.22 -5.07 -17.56
CA ASN A 88 -10.41 -5.06 -18.38
C ASN A 88 -10.38 -3.94 -19.43
N LEU A 89 -9.79 -2.78 -19.07
CA LEU A 89 -9.62 -1.69 -20.02
C LEU A 89 -8.63 -2.07 -21.14
N PHE A 90 -7.49 -2.64 -20.81
CA PHE A 90 -6.51 -3.12 -21.79
C PHE A 90 -7.08 -4.22 -22.67
N LYS A 91 -7.78 -5.19 -22.07
CA LYS A 91 -8.47 -6.27 -22.80
C LYS A 91 -9.49 -5.72 -23.80
N LYS A 92 -10.29 -4.73 -23.39
CA LYS A 92 -11.28 -4.08 -24.28
C LYS A 92 -10.62 -3.43 -25.51
N HIS A 93 -9.43 -2.89 -25.34
CA HIS A 93 -8.68 -2.24 -26.41
C HIS A 93 -7.66 -3.16 -27.10
N GLN A 94 -7.68 -4.47 -26.80
CA GLN A 94 -6.78 -5.48 -27.36
C GLN A 94 -5.29 -5.14 -27.17
N ILE A 95 -4.95 -4.50 -26.07
CA ILE A 95 -3.57 -4.13 -25.72
C ILE A 95 -2.97 -5.26 -24.89
N PRO A 96 -1.86 -5.89 -25.32
CA PRO A 96 -1.18 -6.90 -24.54
C PRO A 96 -0.57 -6.29 -23.26
N VAL A 97 -0.67 -7.03 -22.14
CA VAL A 97 -0.18 -6.58 -20.84
C VAL A 97 0.78 -7.62 -20.30
N PHE A 98 1.94 -7.14 -19.82
CA PHE A 98 2.92 -7.97 -19.12
C PHE A 98 2.88 -7.62 -17.63
N PHE A 99 2.75 -8.62 -16.80
CA PHE A 99 2.79 -8.47 -15.35
C PHE A 99 4.12 -8.93 -14.79
N SER A 100 4.62 -8.18 -13.82
CA SER A 100 5.77 -8.58 -13.00
C SER A 100 5.39 -8.51 -11.54
N THR A 101 5.83 -9.49 -10.76
CA THR A 101 5.77 -9.41 -9.30
C THR A 101 6.69 -8.30 -8.79
N VAL A 102 6.33 -7.71 -7.65
CA VAL A 102 7.11 -6.64 -7.03
C VAL A 102 8.27 -7.25 -6.25
N GLY A 103 9.49 -6.91 -6.66
CA GLY A 103 10.70 -7.25 -5.89
C GLY A 103 10.79 -6.42 -4.61
N VAL A 104 11.27 -7.05 -3.54
CA VAL A 104 11.42 -6.42 -2.23
C VAL A 104 12.79 -6.74 -1.66
N ASN A 105 13.51 -5.74 -1.14
CA ASN A 105 14.70 -6.00 -0.35
C ASN A 105 14.30 -6.56 1.01
N LEU A 106 14.61 -7.82 1.23
CA LEU A 106 14.30 -8.55 2.46
C LEU A 106 15.42 -8.47 3.48
N LYS A 107 16.67 -8.60 3.01
CA LYS A 107 17.86 -8.77 3.86
C LYS A 107 18.34 -7.45 4.46
N ASP A 108 18.49 -6.41 3.62
CA ASP A 108 19.18 -5.19 4.04
C ASP A 108 18.21 -4.09 4.51
N LEU A 109 16.90 -4.37 4.43
CA LEU A 109 15.87 -3.45 4.89
C LEU A 109 15.08 -4.08 6.04
N LYS A 110 15.41 -3.68 7.26
CA LYS A 110 14.69 -4.11 8.46
C LYS A 110 13.23 -3.61 8.47
N PRO A 111 12.35 -4.24 9.25
CA PRO A 111 10.99 -3.73 9.47
C PRO A 111 10.96 -2.27 9.92
N PHE A 112 10.06 -1.49 9.37
CA PHE A 112 9.89 -0.08 9.75
C PHE A 112 9.14 0.05 11.08
N LYS A 113 8.16 -0.83 11.29
CA LYS A 113 7.35 -0.84 12.51
C LYS A 113 7.00 -2.26 12.92
N SER A 114 7.60 -2.72 14.00
CA SER A 114 7.25 -3.96 14.66
C SER A 114 6.14 -3.72 15.68
N ILE A 115 5.20 -4.63 15.77
CA ILE A 115 4.13 -4.66 16.78
C ILE A 115 4.30 -5.96 17.56
N SER A 116 4.21 -5.86 18.88
CA SER A 116 4.17 -7.04 19.73
C SER A 116 2.86 -7.81 19.49
N SER A 117 2.96 -9.10 19.26
CA SER A 117 1.84 -10.04 19.15
C SER A 117 2.13 -11.26 20.01
N ASP A 118 1.14 -12.14 20.18
CA ASP A 118 1.31 -13.42 20.90
C ASP A 118 2.29 -14.37 20.19
N GLU A 119 2.51 -14.14 18.90
CA GLU A 119 3.58 -14.77 18.10
C GLU A 119 4.79 -13.81 18.00
N HIS A 120 5.90 -14.28 17.40
CA HIS A 120 7.07 -13.44 17.14
C HIS A 120 6.73 -12.18 16.36
N SER A 121 7.32 -11.07 16.78
CA SER A 121 7.20 -9.77 16.13
C SER A 121 8.00 -9.71 14.81
N ALA A 122 7.79 -8.66 14.03
CA ALA A 122 8.57 -8.45 12.80
C ALA A 122 10.09 -8.32 13.07
N ASP A 123 10.47 -7.67 14.16
CA ASP A 123 11.89 -7.51 14.53
C ASP A 123 12.51 -8.84 14.96
N GLU A 124 11.81 -9.68 15.72
CA GLU A 124 12.28 -10.99 16.14
C GLU A 124 12.49 -11.93 14.95
N TYR A 125 11.54 -11.95 13.99
CA TYR A 125 11.74 -12.70 12.76
C TYR A 125 12.92 -12.18 11.92
N TYR A 126 13.14 -10.87 11.93
CA TYR A 126 14.28 -10.28 11.23
C TYR A 126 15.62 -10.69 11.86
N GLN A 127 15.70 -10.69 13.21
CA GLN A 127 16.88 -11.18 13.94
C GLN A 127 17.12 -12.66 13.70
N LEU A 128 16.09 -13.48 13.81
CA LEU A 128 16.17 -14.92 13.53
C LEU A 128 16.68 -15.18 12.10
N ALA A 129 16.21 -14.40 11.13
CA ALA A 129 16.67 -14.53 9.75
C ALA A 129 18.16 -14.18 9.59
N GLN A 130 18.67 -13.20 10.33
CA GLN A 130 20.10 -12.87 10.35
C GLN A 130 20.95 -14.00 10.95
N GLU A 131 20.51 -14.59 12.06
CA GLU A 131 21.16 -15.73 12.69
C GLU A 131 21.20 -16.96 11.75
N GLN A 132 20.08 -17.27 11.11
CA GLN A 132 19.98 -18.35 10.12
C GLN A 132 20.90 -18.11 8.92
N LEU A 133 21.01 -16.87 8.46
CA LEU A 133 21.93 -16.52 7.38
C LEU A 133 23.39 -16.68 7.79
N GLN A 134 23.76 -16.33 9.03
CA GLN A 134 25.10 -16.57 9.57
C GLN A 134 25.41 -18.06 9.70
N ALA A 135 24.38 -18.87 10.03
CA ALA A 135 24.49 -20.33 10.05
C ALA A 135 24.47 -20.96 8.64
N GLN A 136 24.52 -20.15 7.59
CA GLN A 136 24.47 -20.57 6.17
C GLN A 136 23.16 -21.29 5.75
N ASP A 137 22.11 -21.20 6.55
CA ASP A 137 20.77 -21.68 6.19
C ASP A 137 19.98 -20.59 5.44
N SER A 138 20.29 -20.44 4.16
CA SER A 138 19.68 -19.42 3.30
C SER A 138 18.17 -19.64 3.09
N ILE A 139 17.68 -20.88 3.16
CA ILE A 139 16.27 -21.21 2.96
C ILE A 139 15.46 -20.78 4.17
N ALA A 140 15.89 -21.14 5.37
CA ALA A 140 15.26 -20.70 6.61
C ALA A 140 15.33 -19.17 6.76
N ALA A 141 16.49 -18.58 6.47
CA ALA A 141 16.69 -17.13 6.50
C ALA A 141 15.70 -16.40 5.56
N TYR A 142 15.55 -16.87 4.31
CA TYR A 142 14.58 -16.29 3.38
C TYR A 142 13.15 -16.34 3.91
N THR A 143 12.77 -17.46 4.53
CA THR A 143 11.44 -17.65 5.11
C THR A 143 11.20 -16.66 6.25
N SER A 144 12.18 -16.54 7.16
CA SER A 144 12.09 -15.62 8.31
C SER A 144 12.11 -14.17 7.89
N PHE A 145 12.96 -13.75 6.95
CA PHE A 145 12.93 -12.41 6.37
C PHE A 145 11.59 -12.09 5.69
N SER A 146 11.03 -13.05 4.96
CA SER A 146 9.73 -12.89 4.32
C SER A 146 8.64 -12.69 5.35
N ARG A 147 8.68 -13.41 6.47
CA ARG A 147 7.75 -13.26 7.57
C ARG A 147 7.90 -11.90 8.26
N ALA A 148 9.15 -11.46 8.50
CA ALA A 148 9.44 -10.14 9.04
C ALA A 148 8.85 -9.01 8.18
N ARG A 149 8.98 -9.12 6.84
CA ARG A 149 8.36 -8.17 5.90
C ARG A 149 6.84 -8.16 6.00
N ASP A 150 6.20 -9.34 6.07
CA ASP A 150 4.75 -9.44 6.12
C ASP A 150 4.16 -8.94 7.44
N LEU A 151 4.91 -9.08 8.54
CA LEU A 151 4.53 -8.56 9.85
C LEU A 151 4.86 -7.07 10.05
N ASP A 152 5.65 -6.44 9.16
CA ASP A 152 5.94 -5.02 9.22
C ASP A 152 4.63 -4.21 9.13
N ALA A 153 4.30 -3.51 10.19
CA ALA A 153 3.03 -2.79 10.29
C ALA A 153 2.99 -1.47 9.51
N LEU A 154 4.14 -1.03 8.97
CA LEU A 154 4.19 0.02 7.96
C LEU A 154 4.28 -0.58 6.56
N ARG A 155 3.18 -0.52 5.82
CA ARG A 155 2.97 -1.19 4.53
C ARG A 155 3.67 -0.49 3.36
N PHE A 156 4.95 -0.16 3.50
CA PHE A 156 5.74 0.40 2.39
C PHE A 156 6.27 -0.67 1.44
N ARG A 157 6.41 -1.90 1.91
CA ARG A 157 6.84 -3.04 1.10
C ARG A 157 5.63 -3.87 0.66
N ALA A 158 5.70 -4.41 -0.56
CA ALA A 158 4.69 -5.34 -1.03
C ALA A 158 4.72 -6.62 -0.17
N SER A 159 3.58 -7.00 0.39
CA SER A 159 3.43 -8.26 1.10
C SER A 159 3.34 -9.44 0.12
N LYS A 160 3.39 -10.66 0.66
CA LYS A 160 3.26 -11.88 -0.13
C LYS A 160 1.95 -11.89 -0.94
N GLU A 161 0.86 -11.49 -0.33
CA GLU A 161 -0.49 -11.48 -0.93
C GLU A 161 -0.59 -10.55 -2.14
N ILE A 162 0.11 -9.43 -2.16
CA ILE A 162 0.16 -8.53 -3.33
C ILE A 162 0.73 -9.29 -4.54
N ASN A 163 1.81 -10.03 -4.34
CA ASN A 163 2.41 -10.82 -5.41
C ASN A 163 1.56 -12.05 -5.81
N GLU A 164 0.81 -12.62 -4.88
CA GLU A 164 -0.17 -13.66 -5.17
C GLU A 164 -1.30 -13.12 -6.05
N ILE A 165 -1.88 -11.97 -5.71
CA ILE A 165 -2.88 -11.29 -6.53
C ILE A 165 -2.36 -11.01 -7.94
N ILE A 166 -1.11 -10.54 -8.07
CA ILE A 166 -0.51 -10.27 -9.39
C ILE A 166 -0.44 -11.56 -10.22
N ARG A 167 -0.03 -12.70 -9.61
CA ARG A 167 0.04 -13.98 -10.32
C ARG A 167 -1.32 -14.53 -10.70
N GLU A 168 -2.33 -14.34 -9.84
CA GLU A 168 -3.72 -14.75 -10.13
C GLU A 168 -4.35 -13.96 -11.26
N LEU A 169 -3.91 -12.72 -11.48
CA LEU A 169 -4.46 -11.84 -12.50
C LEU A 169 -3.71 -11.92 -13.84
N ALA A 170 -2.52 -12.55 -13.87
CA ALA A 170 -1.69 -12.68 -15.07
C ALA A 170 -2.16 -13.84 -15.95
#